data_1494d655938895b7078694206c570618
#
_entry.id   1494d655938895b7078694206c570618
#
_cell.length_a   1.000
_cell.length_b   1.000
_cell.length_c   1.000
_cell.angle_alpha   90.00
_cell.angle_beta   90.00
_cell.angle_gamma   90.00
#
_symmetry.space_group_name_H-M   'P 1'
#
loop_
_entity.id
_entity.type
_entity.pdbx_description
1 polymer ?
#
loop_
_entity_poly.entity_id
_entity_poly.type
_entity_poly.pdbx_seq_one_letter_code
_entity_poly.pdbx_strand_id
1 'polypeptide(L)'
;MGVLDLLVGLIIYYDAWYFSNFTAPGIPTIIALAVVMLSATIYVFMRYYIYVLLITFRLTLKQLFKNSFKFAWIGLFRNILTTIIVGVITFFVLSYITSPIVLIFVFLLYFTTCGLIINFIVYPLIKKYMIDNVDPLTGKRLEPEIQDEQDNKKQAKE
;
A
#
# COMPACT_ATOMS: atom_id res chain seq x y z
N MET A 1 1.39 7.32 -13.07
CA MET A 1 1.63 7.03 -11.64
C MET A 1 3.10 7.24 -11.26
N GLY A 2 4.09 6.66 -11.93
CA GLY A 2 5.50 6.81 -11.55
C GLY A 2 6.02 8.24 -11.38
N VAL A 3 5.59 9.18 -12.25
CA VAL A 3 5.95 10.61 -12.11
C VAL A 3 5.37 11.21 -10.83
N LEU A 4 4.13 10.87 -10.48
CA LEU A 4 3.49 11.34 -9.27
C LEU A 4 4.17 10.78 -8.02
N ASP A 5 4.56 9.50 -8.05
CA ASP A 5 5.32 8.86 -6.97
C ASP A 5 6.68 9.55 -6.76
N LEU A 6 7.36 9.90 -7.86
CA LEU A 6 8.64 10.60 -7.81
C LEU A 6 8.48 12.01 -7.21
N LEU A 7 7.45 12.75 -7.63
CA LEU A 7 7.16 14.09 -7.09
C LEU A 7 6.86 14.05 -5.59
N VAL A 8 5.98 13.13 -5.15
CA VAL A 8 5.66 12.99 -3.73
C VAL A 8 6.90 12.56 -2.93
N GLY A 9 7.69 11.62 -3.45
CA GLY A 9 8.94 11.19 -2.82
C GLY A 9 9.94 12.35 -2.66
N LEU A 10 10.08 13.20 -3.67
CA LEU A 10 10.94 14.40 -3.61
C LEU A 10 10.44 15.41 -2.58
N ILE A 11 9.13 15.64 -2.48
CA ILE A 11 8.55 16.55 -1.48
C ILE A 11 8.85 16.03 -0.07
N ILE A 12 8.57 14.75 0.20
CA ILE A 12 8.82 14.14 1.51
C ILE A 12 10.32 14.19 1.86
N TYR A 13 11.18 13.89 0.89
CA TYR A 13 12.63 13.95 1.08
C TYR A 13 13.10 15.37 1.39
N TYR A 14 12.61 16.36 0.63
CA TYR A 14 12.97 17.78 0.83
C TYR A 14 12.50 18.28 2.20
N ASP A 15 11.27 17.97 2.61
CA ASP A 15 10.74 18.35 3.91
C ASP A 15 11.56 17.74 5.06
N ALA A 16 11.85 16.44 4.98
CA ALA A 16 12.67 15.77 5.98
C ALA A 16 14.08 16.35 6.06
N TRP A 17 14.70 16.61 4.91
CA TRP A 17 16.04 17.21 4.82
C TRP A 17 16.04 18.63 5.37
N TYR A 18 15.04 19.47 5.02
CA TYR A 18 14.93 20.84 5.49
C TYR A 18 14.78 20.90 7.01
N PHE A 19 13.85 20.15 7.57
CA PHE A 19 13.62 20.14 9.01
C PHE A 19 14.80 19.60 9.81
N SER A 20 15.56 18.65 9.27
CA SER A 20 16.73 18.10 9.97
C SER A 20 17.97 19.01 9.91
N ASN A 21 18.12 19.84 8.86
CA ASN A 21 19.32 20.64 8.67
C ASN A 21 19.19 22.14 8.98
N PHE A 22 18.01 22.71 8.77
CA PHE A 22 17.82 24.17 8.83
C PHE A 22 16.98 24.65 10.00
N THR A 23 16.37 23.78 10.75
CA THR A 23 15.53 24.16 11.86
C THR A 23 16.26 23.89 13.18
N ALA A 24 16.24 24.88 14.11
CA ALA A 24 16.81 24.69 15.43
C ALA A 24 16.08 23.52 16.15
N PRO A 25 16.83 22.66 16.87
CA PRO A 25 16.23 21.53 17.58
C PRO A 25 15.29 22.06 18.67
N GLY A 26 13.99 21.83 18.45
CA GLY A 26 12.93 22.28 19.37
C GLY A 26 11.68 21.44 19.21
N ILE A 27 10.74 21.59 20.15
CA ILE A 27 9.45 20.87 20.11
C ILE A 27 8.72 21.03 18.76
N PRO A 28 8.65 22.25 18.16
CA PRO A 28 7.98 22.42 16.87
C PRO A 28 8.62 21.62 15.74
N THR A 29 9.95 21.51 15.72
CA THR A 29 10.70 20.74 14.70
C THR A 29 10.41 19.26 14.82
N ILE A 30 10.35 18.72 16.03
CA ILE A 30 10.05 17.30 16.28
C ILE A 30 8.63 16.99 15.81
N ILE A 31 7.66 17.88 16.11
CA ILE A 31 6.28 17.71 15.66
C ILE A 31 6.20 17.73 14.13
N ALA A 32 6.88 18.68 13.47
CA ALA A 32 6.89 18.78 12.03
C ALA A 32 7.48 17.51 11.37
N LEU A 33 8.61 17.01 11.86
CA LEU A 33 9.21 15.76 11.39
C LEU A 33 8.27 14.55 11.62
N ALA A 34 7.59 14.49 12.75
CA ALA A 34 6.64 13.43 13.04
C ALA A 34 5.47 13.43 12.04
N VAL A 35 4.94 14.61 11.68
CA VAL A 35 3.88 14.76 10.66
C VAL A 35 4.37 14.34 9.28
N VAL A 36 5.58 14.73 8.88
CA VAL A 36 6.18 14.30 7.60
C VAL A 36 6.34 12.78 7.56
N MET A 37 6.86 12.17 8.61
CA MET A 37 7.03 10.71 8.69
C MET A 37 5.70 9.97 8.68
N LEU A 38 4.69 10.49 9.38
CA LEU A 38 3.35 9.92 9.37
C LEU A 38 2.71 9.98 7.97
N SER A 39 2.79 11.12 7.30
CA SER A 39 2.26 11.28 5.94
C SER A 39 2.99 10.38 4.93
N ALA A 40 4.31 10.24 5.05
CA ALA A 40 5.10 9.31 4.25
C ALA A 40 4.65 7.86 4.45
N THR A 41 4.44 7.44 5.70
CA THR A 41 3.97 6.09 6.03
C THR A 41 2.59 5.81 5.43
N ILE A 42 1.65 6.75 5.58
CA ILE A 42 0.30 6.62 4.98
C ILE A 42 0.41 6.52 3.46
N TYR A 43 1.26 7.34 2.83
CA TYR A 43 1.47 7.29 1.39
C TYR A 43 2.01 5.94 0.92
N VAL A 44 3.01 5.38 1.61
CA VAL A 44 3.56 4.05 1.30
C VAL A 44 2.46 2.98 1.39
N PHE A 45 1.63 3.02 2.44
CA PHE A 45 0.52 2.07 2.58
C PHE A 45 -0.52 2.22 1.48
N MET A 46 -0.88 3.45 1.11
CA MET A 46 -1.77 3.70 -0.03
C MET A 46 -1.22 3.13 -1.34
N ARG A 47 0.10 3.24 -1.54
CA ARG A 47 0.78 2.80 -2.76
C ARG A 47 0.61 1.31 -3.00
N TYR A 48 0.58 0.47 -1.97
CA TYR A 48 0.33 -0.96 -2.10
C TYR A 48 -1.01 -1.26 -2.77
N TYR A 49 -2.03 -0.45 -2.49
CA TYR A 49 -3.36 -0.62 -3.06
C TYR A 49 -3.54 0.06 -4.42
N ILE A 50 -2.92 1.21 -4.65
CA ILE A 50 -3.07 2.02 -5.86
C ILE A 50 -2.78 1.18 -7.11
N TYR A 51 -1.66 0.46 -7.13
CA TYR A 51 -1.26 -0.34 -8.28
C TYR A 51 -2.21 -1.51 -8.54
N VAL A 52 -2.63 -2.21 -7.50
CA VAL A 52 -3.55 -3.33 -7.62
C VAL A 52 -4.92 -2.86 -8.09
N LEU A 53 -5.43 -1.76 -7.52
CA LEU A 53 -6.71 -1.17 -7.91
C LEU A 53 -6.69 -0.61 -9.34
N LEU A 54 -5.57 -0.02 -9.76
CA LEU A 54 -5.41 0.53 -11.10
C LEU A 54 -5.48 -0.56 -12.18
N ILE A 55 -4.89 -1.73 -11.92
CA ILE A 55 -4.84 -2.86 -12.85
C ILE A 55 -6.18 -3.62 -12.85
N THR A 56 -6.81 -3.75 -11.68
CA THR A 56 -8.00 -4.60 -11.52
C THR A 56 -9.30 -3.86 -11.91
N PHE A 57 -9.37 -2.54 -11.67
CA PHE A 57 -10.60 -1.77 -11.82
C PHE A 57 -10.41 -0.55 -12.70
N ARG A 58 -11.42 -0.21 -13.49
CA ARG A 58 -11.48 1.04 -14.28
C ARG A 58 -11.98 2.19 -13.40
N LEU A 59 -11.12 2.69 -12.50
CA LEU A 59 -11.44 3.78 -11.57
C LEU A 59 -10.89 5.12 -12.08
N THR A 60 -11.63 6.20 -11.79
CA THR A 60 -11.08 7.55 -11.95
C THR A 60 -9.98 7.79 -10.91
N LEU A 61 -9.02 8.69 -11.19
CA LEU A 61 -7.93 9.00 -10.27
C LEU A 61 -8.43 9.36 -8.87
N LYS A 62 -9.48 10.19 -8.78
CA LYS A 62 -10.09 10.57 -7.51
C LYS A 62 -10.65 9.39 -6.72
N GLN A 63 -11.33 8.47 -7.41
CA GLN A 63 -11.86 7.24 -6.80
C GLN A 63 -10.72 6.31 -6.38
N LEU A 64 -9.67 6.20 -7.19
CA LEU A 64 -8.49 5.41 -6.90
C LEU A 64 -7.83 5.84 -5.59
N PHE A 65 -7.52 7.14 -5.44
CA PHE A 65 -6.92 7.67 -4.22
C PHE A 65 -7.83 7.51 -3.00
N LYS A 66 -9.13 7.82 -3.14
CA LYS A 66 -10.10 7.69 -2.05
C LYS A 66 -10.21 6.24 -1.57
N ASN A 67 -10.26 5.28 -2.48
CA ASN A 67 -10.34 3.86 -2.13
C ASN A 67 -9.03 3.34 -1.55
N SER A 68 -7.89 3.70 -2.13
CA SER A 68 -6.57 3.32 -1.61
C SER A 68 -6.35 3.83 -0.19
N PHE A 69 -6.77 5.05 0.12
CA PHE A 69 -6.71 5.59 1.48
C PHE A 69 -7.57 4.78 2.47
N LYS A 70 -8.80 4.44 2.08
CA LYS A 70 -9.67 3.59 2.91
C LYS A 70 -9.04 2.22 3.16
N PHE A 71 -8.52 1.57 2.11
CA PHE A 71 -7.86 0.28 2.23
C PHE A 71 -6.57 0.34 3.04
N ALA A 72 -5.79 1.40 2.92
CA ALA A 72 -4.60 1.62 3.73
C ALA A 72 -4.94 1.63 5.24
N TRP A 73 -6.08 2.22 5.60
CA TRP A 73 -6.55 2.27 6.98
C TRP A 73 -7.13 0.95 7.47
N ILE A 74 -8.03 0.32 6.68
CA ILE A 74 -8.64 -0.97 7.02
C ILE A 74 -7.58 -2.08 7.10
N GLY A 75 -6.59 -2.05 6.19
CA GLY A 75 -5.52 -3.03 6.09
C GLY A 75 -4.27 -2.71 6.92
N LEU A 76 -4.32 -1.83 7.91
CA LEU A 76 -3.15 -1.31 8.62
C LEU A 76 -2.23 -2.41 9.14
N PHE A 77 -2.75 -3.44 9.81
CA PHE A 77 -1.95 -4.57 10.28
C PHE A 77 -1.27 -5.34 9.14
N ARG A 78 -1.97 -5.55 8.03
CA ARG A 78 -1.42 -6.21 6.84
C ARG A 78 -0.33 -5.36 6.19
N ASN A 79 -0.51 -4.05 6.16
CA ASN A 79 0.46 -3.11 5.60
C ASN A 79 1.74 -3.08 6.43
N ILE A 80 1.63 -3.08 7.75
CA ILE A 80 2.78 -3.19 8.66
C ILE A 80 3.52 -4.51 8.42
N LEU A 81 2.81 -5.63 8.36
CA LEU A 81 3.42 -6.93 8.09
C LEU A 81 4.13 -6.95 6.74
N THR A 82 3.48 -6.44 5.69
CA THR A 82 4.08 -6.32 4.35
C THR A 82 5.34 -5.49 4.37
N THR A 83 5.31 -4.35 5.05
CA THR A 83 6.46 -3.43 5.15
C THR A 83 7.61 -4.08 5.90
N ILE A 84 7.35 -4.84 6.96
CA ILE A 84 8.38 -5.58 7.69
C ILE A 84 9.00 -6.65 6.78
N ILE A 85 8.20 -7.46 6.11
CA ILE A 85 8.69 -8.53 5.21
C ILE A 85 9.55 -7.92 4.09
N VAL A 86 9.04 -6.90 3.40
CA VAL A 86 9.76 -6.22 2.33
C VAL A 86 11.03 -5.55 2.85
N GLY A 87 10.97 -4.93 4.04
CA GLY A 87 12.12 -4.31 4.69
C GLY A 87 13.22 -5.31 5.04
N VAL A 88 12.87 -6.48 5.58
CA VAL A 88 13.82 -7.55 5.87
C VAL A 88 14.48 -8.06 4.59
N ILE A 89 13.69 -8.32 3.55
CA ILE A 89 14.23 -8.76 2.24
C ILE A 89 15.17 -7.69 1.68
N THR A 90 14.78 -6.42 1.74
CA THR A 90 15.62 -5.29 1.29
C THR A 90 16.95 -5.24 2.03
N PHE A 91 16.91 -5.38 3.34
CA PHE A 91 18.10 -5.37 4.18
C PHE A 91 19.08 -6.49 3.79
N PHE A 92 18.57 -7.73 3.64
CA PHE A 92 19.40 -8.86 3.19
C PHE A 92 19.98 -8.62 1.79
N VAL A 93 19.16 -8.19 0.84
CA VAL A 93 19.59 -7.91 -0.53
C VAL A 93 20.71 -6.88 -0.54
N LEU A 94 20.54 -5.74 0.16
CA LEU A 94 21.56 -4.69 0.21
C LEU A 94 22.84 -5.15 0.92
N SER A 95 22.75 -6.03 1.91
CA SER A 95 23.91 -6.53 2.67
C SER A 95 24.79 -7.49 1.84
N TYR A 96 24.22 -8.19 0.86
CA TYR A 96 24.93 -9.20 0.07
C TYR A 96 25.34 -8.73 -1.33
N ILE A 97 24.99 -7.51 -1.74
CA ILE A 97 25.37 -6.98 -3.05
C ILE A 97 26.83 -6.50 -3.02
N THR A 98 27.73 -7.34 -3.52
CA THR A 98 29.17 -7.03 -3.60
C THR A 98 29.64 -6.81 -5.05
N SER A 99 28.88 -7.22 -6.06
CA SER A 99 29.27 -7.14 -7.46
C SER A 99 28.23 -6.41 -8.31
N PRO A 100 28.64 -5.52 -9.26
CA PRO A 100 27.73 -4.80 -10.14
C PRO A 100 26.86 -5.70 -11.03
N ILE A 101 27.37 -6.85 -11.45
CA ILE A 101 26.64 -7.82 -12.29
C ILE A 101 25.52 -8.48 -11.50
N VAL A 102 25.80 -8.89 -10.26
CA VAL A 102 24.81 -9.45 -9.34
C VAL A 102 23.71 -8.43 -9.04
N LEU A 103 24.06 -7.15 -8.97
CA LEU A 103 23.13 -6.06 -8.71
C LEU A 103 22.01 -5.99 -9.77
N ILE A 104 22.31 -6.20 -11.06
CA ILE A 104 21.29 -6.16 -12.12
C ILE A 104 20.29 -7.30 -11.97
N PHE A 105 20.76 -8.55 -11.74
CA PHE A 105 19.90 -9.71 -11.56
C PHE A 105 19.06 -9.62 -10.28
N VAL A 106 19.69 -9.22 -9.18
CA VAL A 106 19.00 -9.03 -7.90
C VAL A 106 17.95 -7.93 -8.02
N PHE A 107 18.25 -6.83 -8.71
CA PHE A 107 17.31 -5.74 -8.90
C PHE A 107 16.03 -6.20 -9.61
N LEU A 108 16.15 -6.96 -10.70
CA LEU A 108 15.00 -7.51 -11.44
C LEU A 108 14.18 -8.49 -10.58
N LEU A 109 14.84 -9.44 -9.94
CA LEU A 109 14.18 -10.44 -9.10
C LEU A 109 13.56 -9.80 -7.86
N TYR A 110 14.23 -8.83 -7.25
CA TYR A 110 13.77 -8.13 -6.06
C TYR A 110 12.45 -7.40 -6.32
N PHE A 111 12.35 -6.59 -7.38
CA PHE A 111 11.11 -5.88 -7.69
C PHE A 111 9.95 -6.81 -7.99
N THR A 112 10.22 -7.90 -8.74
CA THR A 112 9.20 -8.91 -9.03
C THR A 112 8.72 -9.61 -7.76
N THR A 113 9.63 -10.03 -6.89
CA THR A 113 9.31 -10.72 -5.63
C THR A 113 8.55 -9.80 -4.67
N CYS A 114 8.99 -8.55 -4.50
CA CYS A 114 8.27 -7.58 -3.68
C CYS A 114 6.86 -7.31 -4.22
N GLY A 115 6.70 -7.17 -5.53
CA GLY A 115 5.40 -6.99 -6.18
C GLY A 115 4.47 -8.19 -5.96
N LEU A 116 4.98 -9.42 -6.03
CA LEU A 116 4.21 -10.63 -5.74
C LEU A 116 3.77 -10.70 -4.27
N ILE A 117 4.66 -10.42 -3.33
CA ILE A 117 4.37 -10.43 -1.89
C ILE A 117 3.30 -9.39 -1.56
N ILE A 118 3.46 -8.17 -2.06
CA ILE A 118 2.49 -7.09 -1.85
C ILE A 118 1.12 -7.51 -2.40
N ASN A 119 1.08 -8.02 -3.64
CA ASN A 119 -0.16 -8.44 -4.27
C ASN A 119 -0.84 -9.58 -3.50
N PHE A 120 -0.07 -10.58 -3.07
CA PHE A 120 -0.58 -11.72 -2.30
C PHE A 120 -1.22 -11.29 -0.97
N ILE A 121 -0.63 -10.32 -0.28
CA ILE A 121 -1.14 -9.85 1.02
C ILE A 121 -2.31 -8.87 0.85
N VAL A 122 -2.28 -8.01 -0.19
CA VAL A 122 -3.26 -6.93 -0.42
C VAL A 122 -4.51 -7.43 -1.14
N TYR A 123 -4.36 -8.36 -2.10
CA TYR A 123 -5.46 -8.84 -2.94
C TYR A 123 -6.66 -9.43 -2.17
N PRO A 124 -6.48 -10.25 -1.12
CA PRO A 124 -7.62 -10.79 -0.36
C PRO A 124 -8.49 -9.70 0.27
N LEU A 125 -7.88 -8.58 0.68
CA LEU A 125 -8.62 -7.45 1.24
C LEU A 125 -9.47 -6.76 0.16
N ILE A 126 -8.88 -6.50 -1.01
CA ILE A 126 -9.60 -5.91 -2.15
C ILE A 126 -10.72 -6.84 -2.60
N LYS A 127 -10.45 -8.14 -2.70
CA LYS A 127 -11.46 -9.15 -3.05
C LYS A 127 -12.65 -9.09 -2.12
N LYS A 128 -12.42 -9.15 -0.81
CA LYS A 128 -13.47 -9.12 0.21
C LYS A 128 -14.34 -7.87 0.12
N TYR A 129 -13.74 -6.69 -0.07
CA TYR A 129 -14.47 -5.40 0.02
C TYR A 129 -14.96 -4.84 -1.31
N MET A 130 -14.43 -5.28 -2.45
CA MET A 130 -14.80 -4.74 -3.76
C MET A 130 -15.37 -5.77 -4.72
N ILE A 131 -15.03 -7.04 -4.57
CA ILE A 131 -15.48 -8.10 -5.48
C ILE A 131 -16.64 -8.86 -4.85
N ASP A 132 -16.43 -9.39 -3.64
CA ASP A 132 -17.41 -10.25 -2.98
C ASP A 132 -18.63 -9.46 -2.46
N ASN A 133 -18.49 -8.15 -2.23
CA ASN A 133 -19.55 -7.25 -1.76
C ASN A 133 -20.33 -6.57 -2.90
N VAL A 134 -20.21 -7.05 -4.13
CA VAL A 134 -20.92 -6.50 -5.28
C VAL A 134 -21.79 -7.61 -5.87
N ASP A 135 -23.08 -7.33 -6.03
CA ASP A 135 -24.00 -8.22 -6.73
C ASP A 135 -23.53 -8.41 -8.18
N PRO A 136 -23.23 -9.64 -8.62
CA PRO A 136 -22.73 -9.92 -9.95
C PRO A 136 -23.73 -9.57 -11.07
N LEU A 137 -25.02 -9.48 -10.75
CA LEU A 137 -26.09 -9.18 -11.73
C LEU A 137 -26.34 -7.68 -11.86
N THR A 138 -26.33 -6.95 -10.77
CA THR A 138 -26.70 -5.52 -10.76
C THR A 138 -25.50 -4.57 -10.67
N GLY A 139 -24.30 -5.07 -10.31
CA GLY A 139 -23.10 -4.26 -10.08
C GLY A 139 -23.24 -3.30 -8.88
N LYS A 140 -24.31 -3.42 -8.07
CA LYS A 140 -24.50 -2.61 -6.85
C LYS A 140 -23.86 -3.29 -5.66
N ARG A 141 -23.43 -2.48 -4.69
CA ARG A 141 -22.92 -3.01 -3.41
C ARG A 141 -24.06 -3.69 -2.66
N LEU A 142 -23.79 -4.90 -2.18
CA LEU A 142 -24.67 -5.59 -1.26
C LEU A 142 -24.68 -4.83 0.08
N GLU A 143 -25.84 -4.56 0.62
CA GLU A 143 -25.98 -4.02 1.97
C GLU A 143 -25.59 -5.09 3.00
N PRO A 144 -25.07 -4.72 4.19
CA PRO A 144 -24.59 -5.68 5.18
C PRO A 144 -25.64 -6.73 5.59
N GLU A 145 -26.90 -6.33 5.65
CA GLU A 145 -28.03 -7.23 6.00
C GLU A 145 -28.24 -8.37 4.99
N ILE A 146 -27.94 -8.11 3.71
CA ILE A 146 -28.10 -9.12 2.64
C ILE A 146 -26.93 -10.12 2.65
N GLN A 147 -25.76 -9.70 3.16
CA GLN A 147 -24.59 -10.57 3.28
C GLN A 147 -24.77 -11.65 4.32
N ASP A 148 -25.28 -11.30 5.49
CA ASP A 148 -25.53 -12.26 6.58
C ASP A 148 -26.56 -13.32 6.15
N GLU A 149 -27.54 -12.94 5.34
CA GLU A 149 -28.54 -13.87 4.79
C GLU A 149 -27.96 -14.81 3.72
N GLN A 150 -27.02 -14.32 2.88
CA GLN A 150 -26.36 -15.15 1.87
C GLN A 150 -25.34 -16.11 2.48
N ASP A 151 -24.59 -15.69 3.49
CA ASP A 151 -23.63 -16.54 4.19
C ASP A 151 -24.34 -17.62 5.03
N ASN A 152 -25.47 -17.30 5.66
CA ASN A 152 -26.33 -18.27 6.32
C ASN A 152 -26.95 -19.29 5.34
N LYS A 153 -27.32 -18.86 4.14
CA LYS A 153 -27.84 -19.77 3.08
C LYS A 153 -26.77 -20.68 2.48
N LYS A 154 -25.50 -20.27 2.47
CA LYS A 154 -24.37 -21.11 2.05
C LYS A 154 -24.02 -22.15 3.09
N GLN A 155 -23.97 -21.77 4.36
CA GLN A 155 -23.73 -22.71 5.48
C GLN A 155 -24.84 -23.75 5.67
N ALA A 156 -26.06 -23.43 5.30
CA ALA A 156 -27.18 -24.37 5.37
C ALA A 156 -27.24 -25.39 4.21
N LYS A 157 -26.33 -25.28 3.23
CA LYS A 157 -26.25 -26.19 2.06
C LYS A 157 -25.02 -27.09 2.10
N GLU A 158 -24.12 -26.92 3.08
CA GLU A 158 -23.03 -27.81 3.43
C GLU A 158 -23.43 -28.76 4.57
#